data_de9862bafe81f76058bd4bc9229349b9
#
_entry.id   de9862bafe81f76058bd4bc9229349b9
#
_cell.length_a   1.000
_cell.length_b   1.000
_cell.length_c   1.000
_cell.angle_alpha   90.00
_cell.angle_beta   90.00
_cell.angle_gamma   90.00
#
_symmetry.space_group_name_H-M   'P 1'
#
loop_
_entity.id
_entity.type
_entity.pdbx_description
1 polymer ?
#
loop_
_entity_poly.entity_id
_entity_poly.type
_entity_poly.pdbx_seq_one_letter_code
_entity_poly.pdbx_strand_id
1 'polypeptide(L)'
;MSVKIRLSRGGAKKRPYYYVVVAHGTCPRDGRYIEQIGTFNPMLKKDDPERVKLLEDRVKHWLGVGAQPTDRVLRILDGKGLSKRTAKNNPEKAKPKKKAQERTAAAAEKVAKSAEAAAAAKGDAA
;
A
#
# COMPACT_ATOMS: atom_id res chain seq x y z
N MET A 1 27.73 -2.95 5.25
CA MET A 1 26.51 -3.51 5.88
C MET A 1 25.40 -2.49 5.77
N SER A 2 24.25 -2.91 5.30
CA SER A 2 23.11 -2.01 5.14
C SER A 2 22.21 -2.04 6.38
N VAL A 3 21.94 -0.87 6.93
CA VAL A 3 20.95 -0.67 7.97
C VAL A 3 19.64 -0.34 7.29
N LYS A 4 18.59 -1.04 7.65
CA LYS A 4 17.25 -0.86 7.04
C LYS A 4 16.20 -0.53 8.09
N ILE A 5 15.27 0.32 7.70
CA ILE A 5 14.06 0.58 8.47
C ILE A 5 12.97 -0.32 7.89
N ARG A 6 12.49 -1.25 8.68
CA ARG A 6 11.53 -2.26 8.20
C ARG A 6 10.48 -2.59 9.26
N LEU A 7 9.50 -3.38 8.85
CA LEU A 7 8.44 -3.83 9.74
C LEU A 7 8.75 -5.21 10.30
N SER A 8 8.64 -5.35 11.61
CA SER A 8 8.67 -6.62 12.32
C SER A 8 7.24 -7.00 12.70
N ARG A 9 6.87 -8.25 12.49
CA ARG A 9 5.52 -8.72 12.79
C ARG A 9 5.38 -9.16 14.24
N GLY A 10 4.32 -8.68 14.89
CA GLY A 10 3.85 -9.18 16.16
C GLY A 10 2.36 -9.48 16.10
N GLY A 11 1.73 -9.62 17.25
CA GLY A 11 0.28 -9.87 17.34
C GLY A 11 -0.08 -11.34 17.26
N ALA A 12 -1.37 -11.62 17.11
CA ALA A 12 -1.94 -12.97 17.09
C ALA A 12 -2.15 -13.48 15.65
N LYS A 13 -2.55 -14.74 15.53
CA LYS A 13 -2.95 -15.34 14.26
C LYS A 13 -4.12 -14.56 13.65
N LYS A 14 -4.01 -14.22 12.36
CA LYS A 14 -4.99 -13.39 11.62
C LYS A 14 -5.18 -11.97 12.14
N ARG A 15 -4.44 -11.55 13.17
CA ARG A 15 -4.45 -10.18 13.70
C ARG A 15 -3.02 -9.64 13.74
N PRO A 16 -2.47 -9.23 12.59
CA PRO A 16 -1.10 -8.73 12.53
C PRO A 16 -0.98 -7.37 13.21
N TYR A 17 0.12 -7.19 13.90
CA TYR A 17 0.56 -5.92 14.45
C TYR A 17 2.02 -5.75 14.11
N TYR A 18 2.41 -4.61 13.60
CA TYR A 18 3.77 -4.39 13.14
C TYR A 18 4.49 -3.35 13.96
N TYR A 19 5.78 -3.60 14.16
CA TYR A 19 6.70 -2.65 14.78
C TYR A 19 7.63 -2.11 13.71
N VAL A 20 7.77 -0.79 13.65
CA VAL A 20 8.74 -0.15 12.76
C VAL A 20 10.08 -0.17 13.46
N VAL A 21 11.02 -0.94 12.95
CA VAL A 21 12.31 -1.18 13.58
C VAL A 21 13.46 -0.86 12.63
N VAL A 22 14.58 -0.45 13.22
CA VAL A 22 15.84 -0.27 12.51
C VAL A 22 16.70 -1.48 12.78
N ALA A 23 17.10 -2.19 11.74
CA ALA A 23 17.88 -3.43 11.88
C ALA A 23 18.86 -3.59 10.72
N HIS A 24 19.86 -4.43 10.93
CA HIS A 24 20.76 -4.85 9.84
C HIS A 24 20.00 -5.69 8.84
N GLY A 25 20.32 -5.50 7.55
CA GLY A 25 19.65 -6.21 6.47
C GLY A 25 19.81 -7.74 6.51
N THR A 26 20.84 -8.24 7.19
CA THR A 26 21.11 -9.66 7.35
C THR A 26 20.30 -10.33 8.47
N CYS A 27 19.71 -9.55 9.38
CA CYS A 27 18.89 -10.09 10.46
C CYS A 27 17.51 -10.56 9.94
N PRO A 28 16.92 -11.63 10.54
CA PRO A 28 15.58 -12.06 10.17
C PRO A 28 14.54 -11.00 10.54
N ARG A 29 13.36 -11.07 9.91
CA ARG A 29 12.28 -10.08 10.05
C ARG A 29 11.90 -9.81 11.51
N ASP A 30 11.69 -10.86 12.29
CA ASP A 30 11.25 -10.77 13.68
C ASP A 30 12.41 -10.98 14.67
N GLY A 31 13.63 -10.98 14.16
CA GLY A 31 14.83 -11.18 14.94
C GLY A 31 15.36 -9.90 15.58
N ARG A 32 16.64 -9.90 15.84
CA ARG A 32 17.32 -8.80 16.52
C ARG A 32 17.23 -7.50 15.71
N TYR A 33 16.91 -6.41 16.37
CA TYR A 33 16.90 -5.07 15.80
C TYR A 33 17.73 -4.11 16.65
N ILE A 34 18.11 -2.98 16.05
CA ILE A 34 18.91 -1.94 16.74
C ILE A 34 17.99 -1.07 17.60
N GLU A 35 16.90 -0.58 17.04
CA GLU A 35 15.96 0.31 17.71
C GLU A 35 14.55 0.16 17.13
N GLN A 36 13.56 0.27 17.99
CA GLN A 36 12.15 0.35 17.60
C GLN A 36 11.76 1.84 17.55
N ILE A 37 11.36 2.30 16.38
CA ILE A 37 11.05 3.72 16.14
C ILE A 37 9.56 4.00 15.95
N GLY A 38 8.74 2.98 15.92
CA GLY A 38 7.31 3.18 15.76
C GLY A 38 6.51 1.90 15.75
N THR A 39 5.21 2.05 15.56
CA THR A 39 4.27 0.93 15.46
C THR A 39 3.28 1.16 14.32
N PHE A 40 2.80 0.08 13.73
CA PHE A 40 1.80 0.11 12.66
C PHE A 40 0.75 -0.95 12.94
N ASN A 41 -0.51 -0.53 13.06
CA ASN A 41 -1.63 -1.45 13.26
C ASN A 41 -2.55 -1.44 12.03
N PRO A 42 -2.46 -2.45 11.14
CA PRO A 42 -3.28 -2.49 9.94
C PRO A 42 -4.75 -2.82 10.20
N MET A 43 -5.09 -3.29 11.39
CA MET A 43 -6.47 -3.63 11.77
C MET A 43 -7.34 -2.39 12.02
N LEU A 44 -6.73 -1.24 12.30
CA LEU A 44 -7.43 0.02 12.50
C LEU A 44 -7.79 0.66 11.15
N LYS A 45 -8.78 1.54 11.16
CA LYS A 45 -9.20 2.29 9.97
C LYS A 45 -8.07 3.20 9.47
N LYS A 46 -8.06 3.51 8.19
CA LYS A 46 -7.04 4.35 7.57
C LYS A 46 -6.94 5.75 8.18
N ASP A 47 -8.06 6.28 8.66
CA ASP A 47 -8.16 7.62 9.24
C ASP A 47 -7.81 7.67 10.73
N ASP A 48 -7.61 6.51 11.35
CA ASP A 48 -7.31 6.44 12.78
C ASP A 48 -5.88 6.89 13.06
N PRO A 49 -5.66 7.90 13.93
CA PRO A 49 -4.31 8.38 14.26
C PRO A 49 -3.47 7.32 15.00
N GLU A 50 -4.09 6.37 15.69
CA GLU A 50 -3.40 5.29 16.38
C GLU A 50 -2.89 4.19 15.44
N ARG A 51 -3.34 4.17 14.19
CA ARG A 51 -2.91 3.20 13.20
C ARG A 51 -1.40 3.24 12.99
N VAL A 52 -0.82 4.43 12.90
CA VAL A 52 0.61 4.65 12.71
C VAL A 52 1.12 5.57 13.79
N LYS A 53 2.00 5.08 14.63
CA LYS A 53 2.73 5.88 15.62
C LYS A 53 4.21 5.84 15.29
N LEU A 54 4.82 6.99 15.11
CA LEU A 54 6.23 7.13 14.77
C LEU A 54 6.90 8.14 15.69
N LEU A 55 8.11 7.84 16.12
CA LEU A 55 8.99 8.77 16.78
C LEU A 55 9.74 9.57 15.69
N GLU A 56 9.20 10.71 15.32
CA GLU A 56 9.69 11.51 14.17
C GLU A 56 11.17 11.87 14.29
N ASP A 57 11.61 12.26 15.48
CA ASP A 57 13.01 12.62 15.74
C ASP A 57 13.95 11.45 15.45
N ARG A 58 13.58 10.26 15.87
CA ARG A 58 14.38 9.06 15.63
C ARG A 58 14.36 8.64 14.17
N VAL A 59 13.21 8.78 13.50
CA VAL A 59 13.10 8.52 12.06
C VAL A 59 14.03 9.45 11.28
N LYS A 60 14.01 10.74 11.57
CA LYS A 60 14.89 11.72 10.94
C LYS A 60 16.36 11.43 11.20
N HIS A 61 16.70 11.04 12.42
CA HIS A 61 18.07 10.66 12.78
C HIS A 61 18.57 9.48 11.91
N TRP A 62 17.79 8.41 11.83
CA TRP A 62 18.18 7.22 11.07
C TRP A 62 18.21 7.46 9.57
N LEU A 63 17.29 8.25 9.04
CA LEU A 63 17.33 8.66 7.62
C LEU A 63 18.58 9.50 7.32
N GLY A 64 18.97 10.39 8.23
CA GLY A 64 20.17 11.21 8.10
C GLY A 64 21.48 10.40 8.16
N VAL A 65 21.47 9.29 8.93
CA VAL A 65 22.63 8.38 9.02
C VAL A 65 22.74 7.48 7.80
N GLY A 66 21.71 7.37 6.98
CA GLY A 66 21.72 6.56 5.76
C GLY A 66 20.96 5.25 5.85
N ALA A 67 20.11 5.08 6.85
CA ALA A 67 19.23 3.90 6.93
C ALA A 67 18.24 3.92 5.76
N GLN A 68 18.09 2.79 5.10
CA GLN A 68 17.22 2.66 3.94
C GLN A 68 15.85 2.10 4.35
N PRO A 69 14.77 2.87 4.19
CA PRO A 69 13.43 2.35 4.46
C PRO A 69 12.98 1.37 3.38
N THR A 70 12.23 0.35 3.79
CA THR A 70 11.58 -0.54 2.84
C THR A 70 10.43 0.19 2.14
N ASP A 71 9.95 -0.33 1.01
CA ASP A 71 8.88 0.31 0.24
C ASP A 71 7.62 0.57 1.08
N ARG A 72 7.24 -0.38 1.92
CA ARG A 72 6.08 -0.24 2.80
C ARG A 72 6.27 0.84 3.87
N VAL A 73 7.45 0.87 4.49
CA VAL A 73 7.81 1.92 5.45
C VAL A 73 7.87 3.27 4.76
N LEU A 74 8.37 3.31 3.52
CA LEU A 74 8.43 4.54 2.74
C LEU A 74 7.03 5.12 2.47
N ARG A 75 6.04 4.28 2.20
CA ARG A 75 4.64 4.70 2.07
C ARG A 75 4.11 5.33 3.34
N ILE A 76 4.44 4.74 4.48
CA ILE A 76 4.04 5.26 5.79
C ILE A 76 4.69 6.62 6.06
N LEU A 77 5.98 6.73 5.77
CA LEU A 77 6.75 7.98 5.95
C LEU A 77 6.26 9.08 5.00
N ASP A 78 5.92 8.74 3.77
CA ASP A 78 5.35 9.68 2.80
C ASP A 78 4.00 10.22 3.29
N GLY A 79 3.15 9.38 3.82
CA GLY A 79 1.88 9.77 4.44
C GLY A 79 2.06 10.70 5.64
N LYS A 80 3.18 10.62 6.35
CA LYS A 80 3.54 11.51 7.46
C LYS A 80 4.38 12.73 7.03
N GLY A 81 4.77 12.81 5.76
CA GLY A 81 5.59 13.91 5.24
C GLY A 81 7.07 13.85 5.62
N LEU A 82 7.54 12.74 6.16
CA LEU A 82 8.94 12.58 6.60
C LEU A 82 9.90 12.19 5.46
N SER A 83 9.39 11.53 4.44
CA SER A 83 10.17 11.13 3.28
C SER A 83 9.27 11.03 2.05
N LYS A 84 9.80 11.31 0.88
CA LYS A 84 9.04 11.20 -0.37
C LYS A 84 9.26 9.83 -1.01
N ARG A 85 8.18 9.20 -1.42
CA ARG A 85 8.19 7.96 -2.17
C ARG A 85 7.94 8.24 -3.65
N THR A 86 8.83 7.75 -4.49
CA THR A 86 8.59 7.77 -5.93
C THR A 86 7.60 6.67 -6.29
N ALA A 87 6.46 7.05 -6.84
CA ALA A 87 5.47 6.08 -7.29
C ALA A 87 6.05 5.23 -8.42
N LYS A 88 5.93 3.92 -8.29
CA LYS A 88 6.34 3.00 -9.34
C LYS A 88 5.33 3.08 -10.48
N ASN A 89 5.81 3.42 -11.66
CA ASN A 89 4.99 3.45 -12.86
C ASN A 89 5.33 2.22 -13.71
N ASN A 90 4.32 1.46 -14.05
CA ASN A 90 4.46 0.24 -14.83
C ASN A 90 3.46 0.25 -15.99
N PRO A 91 3.68 1.11 -17.01
CA PRO A 91 2.69 1.33 -18.07
C PRO A 91 2.45 0.09 -18.92
N GLU A 92 3.47 -0.74 -19.15
CA GLU A 92 3.32 -1.93 -19.99
C GLU A 92 2.53 -3.05 -19.31
N LYS A 93 2.84 -3.35 -18.05
CA LYS A 93 2.09 -4.36 -17.28
C LYS A 93 0.72 -3.87 -16.83
N ALA A 94 0.55 -2.56 -16.69
CA ALA A 94 -0.73 -1.98 -16.33
C ALA A 94 -1.74 -2.01 -17.47
N LYS A 95 -1.27 -2.07 -18.73
CA LYS A 95 -2.17 -2.22 -19.88
C LYS A 95 -2.87 -3.58 -19.84
N PRO A 96 -4.20 -3.63 -19.97
CA PRO A 96 -4.90 -4.89 -20.04
C PRO A 96 -4.47 -5.66 -21.28
N LYS A 97 -4.29 -6.97 -21.14
CA LYS A 97 -3.96 -7.86 -22.25
C LYS A 97 -5.17 -7.97 -23.19
N LYS A 98 -4.92 -8.44 -24.42
CA LYS A 98 -5.93 -8.55 -25.47
C LYS A 98 -7.25 -9.19 -25.01
N LYS A 99 -7.20 -10.30 -24.28
CA LYS A 99 -8.41 -10.95 -23.75
C LYS A 99 -9.18 -10.08 -22.76
N ALA A 100 -8.50 -9.29 -21.93
CA ALA A 100 -9.16 -8.38 -21.01
C ALA A 100 -9.81 -7.20 -21.75
N GLN A 101 -9.17 -6.70 -22.78
CA GLN A 101 -9.75 -5.65 -23.65
C GLN A 101 -10.99 -6.17 -24.39
N GLU A 102 -10.96 -7.38 -24.90
CA GLU A 102 -12.11 -8.02 -25.54
C GLU A 102 -13.29 -8.19 -24.58
N ARG A 103 -13.03 -8.59 -23.32
CA ARG A 103 -14.06 -8.71 -22.28
C ARG A 103 -14.69 -7.36 -21.94
N THR A 104 -13.89 -6.32 -21.80
CA THR A 104 -14.42 -4.97 -21.53
C THR A 104 -15.22 -4.42 -22.69
N ALA A 105 -14.76 -4.64 -23.93
CA ALA A 105 -15.50 -4.26 -25.12
C ALA A 105 -16.84 -5.01 -25.23
N ALA A 106 -16.85 -6.33 -24.99
CA ALA A 106 -18.07 -7.13 -25.01
C ALA A 106 -19.06 -6.71 -23.91
N ALA A 107 -18.54 -6.39 -22.71
CA ALA A 107 -19.38 -5.89 -21.62
C ALA A 107 -19.99 -4.51 -21.96
N ALA A 108 -19.22 -3.62 -22.57
CA ALA A 108 -19.71 -2.32 -23.01
C ALA A 108 -20.80 -2.45 -24.08
N GLU A 109 -20.64 -3.36 -25.06
CA GLU A 109 -21.68 -3.65 -26.07
C GLU A 109 -22.96 -4.18 -25.43
N LYS A 110 -22.84 -5.11 -24.47
CA LYS A 110 -24.03 -5.64 -23.76
C LYS A 110 -24.77 -4.56 -23.00
N VAL A 111 -24.06 -3.67 -22.34
CA VAL A 111 -24.66 -2.54 -21.62
C VAL A 111 -25.33 -1.59 -22.60
N ALA A 112 -24.70 -1.26 -23.73
CA ALA A 112 -25.28 -0.41 -24.78
C ALA A 112 -26.56 -1.03 -25.35
N LYS A 113 -26.55 -2.31 -25.69
CA LYS A 113 -27.73 -3.05 -26.19
C LYS A 113 -28.87 -3.09 -25.18
N SER A 114 -28.56 -3.30 -23.91
CA SER A 114 -29.57 -3.31 -22.87
C SER A 114 -30.18 -1.93 -22.63
N ALA A 115 -29.38 -0.87 -22.74
CA ALA A 115 -29.86 0.50 -22.65
C ALA A 115 -30.77 0.88 -23.87
N GLU A 116 -30.42 0.47 -25.06
CA GLU A 116 -31.26 0.67 -26.27
C GLU A 116 -32.57 -0.11 -26.16
N ALA A 117 -32.53 -1.37 -25.70
CA ALA A 117 -33.72 -2.17 -25.51
C ALA A 117 -34.65 -1.56 -24.45
N ALA A 118 -34.10 -1.03 -23.35
CA ALA A 118 -34.87 -0.33 -22.34
C ALA A 118 -35.50 0.96 -22.85
N ALA A 119 -34.75 1.73 -23.67
CA ALA A 119 -35.26 2.95 -24.28
C ALA A 119 -36.36 2.66 -25.31
N ALA A 120 -36.22 1.61 -26.12
CA ALA A 120 -37.24 1.16 -27.08
C ALA A 120 -38.51 0.68 -26.35
N ALA A 121 -38.38 -0.06 -25.27
CA ALA A 121 -39.51 -0.51 -24.45
C ALA A 121 -40.28 0.65 -23.83
N LYS A 122 -39.62 1.72 -23.42
CA LYS A 122 -40.27 2.94 -22.93
C LYS A 122 -40.95 3.73 -24.04
N GLY A 123 -40.42 3.70 -25.26
CA GLY A 123 -41.03 4.35 -26.43
C GLY A 123 -42.35 3.70 -26.86
N ASP A 124 -42.49 2.39 -26.75
CA ASP A 124 -43.69 1.64 -27.10
C ASP A 124 -44.81 1.73 -26.04
N ALA A 125 -44.50 2.14 -24.82
CA ALA A 125 -45.48 2.27 -23.72
C ALA A 125 -46.23 3.63 -23.69
N ALA A 126 -45.92 4.54 -24.62
CA ALA A 126 -46.54 5.86 -24.70
C ALA A 126 -47.78 5.88 -25.56
#